data_8d8eccb0cd50eae615031da79c32f6d7
#
_entry.id   8d8eccb0cd50eae615031da79c32f6d7
#
_cell.length_a   1.000
_cell.length_b   1.000
_cell.length_c   1.000
_cell.angle_alpha   90.00
_cell.angle_beta   90.00
_cell.angle_gamma   90.00
#
_symmetry.space_group_name_H-M   'P 1'
#
loop_
_entity.id
_entity.type
_entity.pdbx_description
1 polymer ?
#
loop_
_entity_poly.entity_id
_entity_poly.type
_entity_poly.pdbx_seq_one_letter_code
_entity_poly.pdbx_strand_id
1 'polypeptide(L)'
;MHRSPPRLVSLDQFRGYTVAAMFLVNFLGRYEATPALLLHHHTWCSYADTVMPQFFFAVGMALRLVLLREEEQHGRARALGRGARRGLLLMLVGLAWYYPGRAFDTWAILTGTAPSELLRDIFLTNSFQALTHIGAATLWVLPVITRGARLRVAFALASAGLHAGLSHAGWYETLHRWQVIDGGPLGFLTWSLPVVAGSLALDVVKAGAPGGRARLVQAGAVVMLTGYGLACFTAGGVLAAPPFLPPWHAPDLWTMSQRAGSVSYQMFSAGFALAVYAGFVWWSDRRGRTLGLFTDLGQNALAAYFIHMVLMGLLGHVGPKDAPLWYAVTLSAAGFFLSWGAVRWLNARRLFLRL
;
A
#
# COMPACT_ATOMS: atom_id res chain seq x y z
N MET A 1 10.75 -15.22 33.26
CA MET A 1 9.46 -14.82 32.63
C MET A 1 9.75 -13.76 31.58
N HIS A 2 9.80 -14.11 30.30
CA HIS A 2 9.93 -13.15 29.22
C HIS A 2 8.60 -12.41 29.08
N ARG A 3 8.53 -11.20 29.62
CA ARG A 3 7.41 -10.29 29.34
C ARG A 3 7.40 -9.99 27.84
N SER A 4 6.38 -10.46 27.13
CA SER A 4 6.13 -10.02 25.76
C SER A 4 6.16 -8.50 25.73
N PRO A 5 6.96 -7.87 24.88
CA PRO A 5 7.07 -6.42 24.84
C PRO A 5 5.70 -5.80 24.58
N PRO A 6 5.44 -4.59 25.10
CA PRO A 6 4.16 -3.94 24.96
C PRO A 6 3.78 -3.82 23.50
N ARG A 7 2.58 -4.25 23.19
CA ARG A 7 1.99 -4.20 21.85
C ARG A 7 1.73 -2.74 21.49
N LEU A 8 2.15 -2.30 20.32
CA LEU A 8 1.84 -0.95 19.83
C LEU A 8 0.38 -0.91 19.35
N VAL A 9 -0.50 -0.43 20.22
CA VAL A 9 -1.95 -0.40 19.95
C VAL A 9 -2.27 0.49 18.75
N SER A 10 -1.61 1.65 18.65
CA SER A 10 -1.77 2.55 17.50
C SER A 10 -1.44 1.90 16.17
N LEU A 11 -0.42 1.03 16.10
CA LEU A 11 -0.07 0.31 14.88
C LEU A 11 -1.15 -0.71 14.48
N ASP A 12 -1.69 -1.45 15.45
CA ASP A 12 -2.75 -2.42 15.17
C ASP A 12 -4.04 -1.71 14.73
N GLN A 13 -4.40 -0.61 15.38
CA GLN A 13 -5.55 0.22 15.01
C GLN A 13 -5.37 0.85 13.62
N PHE A 14 -4.19 1.39 13.31
CA PHE A 14 -3.88 1.94 12.01
C PHE A 14 -3.93 0.87 10.91
N ARG A 15 -3.38 -0.32 11.13
CA ARG A 15 -3.49 -1.44 10.18
C ARG A 15 -4.94 -1.84 9.94
N GLY A 16 -5.75 -1.92 11.01
CA GLY A 16 -7.17 -2.22 10.90
C GLY A 16 -7.94 -1.15 10.13
N TYR A 17 -7.60 0.12 10.35
CA TYR A 17 -8.14 1.22 9.58
C TYR A 17 -7.77 1.09 8.08
N THR A 18 -6.51 0.80 7.74
CA THR A 18 -6.11 0.65 6.33
C THR A 18 -6.83 -0.51 5.65
N VAL A 19 -7.09 -1.62 6.36
CA VAL A 19 -7.88 -2.74 5.84
C VAL A 19 -9.35 -2.34 5.67
N ALA A 20 -9.93 -1.62 6.63
CA ALA A 20 -11.30 -1.13 6.51
C ALA A 20 -11.46 -0.13 5.34
N ALA A 21 -10.49 0.77 5.17
CA ALA A 21 -10.45 1.69 4.03
C ALA A 21 -10.34 0.94 2.69
N MET A 22 -9.50 -0.11 2.63
CA MET A 22 -9.40 -0.98 1.46
C MET A 22 -10.73 -1.67 1.13
N PHE A 23 -11.45 -2.20 2.13
CA PHE A 23 -12.78 -2.76 1.91
C PHE A 23 -13.73 -1.72 1.31
N LEU A 24 -13.76 -0.52 1.90
CA LEU A 24 -14.62 0.56 1.45
C LEU A 24 -14.37 0.91 -0.02
N VAL A 25 -13.12 1.22 -0.37
CA VAL A 25 -12.78 1.68 -1.73
C VAL A 25 -12.90 0.57 -2.76
N ASN A 26 -12.59 -0.69 -2.41
CA ASN A 26 -12.65 -1.79 -3.36
C ASN A 26 -14.09 -2.27 -3.61
N PHE A 27 -14.93 -2.34 -2.58
CA PHE A 27 -16.34 -2.70 -2.79
C PHE A 27 -17.11 -1.62 -3.54
N LEU A 28 -16.92 -0.34 -3.19
CA LEU A 28 -17.57 0.77 -3.89
C LEU A 28 -16.97 1.01 -5.29
N GLY A 29 -15.67 0.82 -5.45
CA GLY A 29 -14.94 1.11 -6.70
C GLY A 29 -15.40 0.31 -7.93
N ARG A 30 -16.30 -0.64 -7.76
CA ARG A 30 -16.93 -1.40 -8.85
C ARG A 30 -18.03 -0.63 -9.56
N TYR A 31 -18.66 0.35 -8.89
CA TYR A 31 -19.88 1.00 -9.35
C TYR A 31 -19.62 2.37 -9.94
N GLU A 32 -20.24 2.66 -11.08
CA GLU A 32 -20.11 3.93 -11.79
C GLU A 32 -20.65 5.12 -10.98
N ALA A 33 -21.67 4.87 -10.13
CA ALA A 33 -22.25 5.88 -9.25
C ALA A 33 -21.35 6.29 -8.07
N THR A 34 -20.17 5.67 -7.91
CA THR A 34 -19.25 5.95 -6.79
C THR A 34 -18.60 7.32 -6.97
N PRO A 35 -18.57 8.17 -5.91
CA PRO A 35 -17.87 9.45 -5.98
C PRO A 35 -16.40 9.29 -6.38
N ALA A 36 -15.92 10.17 -7.28
CA ALA A 36 -14.58 10.12 -7.84
C ALA A 36 -13.46 10.04 -6.79
N LEU A 37 -13.66 10.63 -5.61
CA LEU A 37 -12.70 10.58 -4.49
C LEU A 37 -12.47 9.16 -3.95
N LEU A 38 -13.42 8.26 -4.11
CA LEU A 38 -13.36 6.85 -3.67
C LEU A 38 -13.01 5.86 -4.81
N LEU A 39 -12.74 6.38 -6.01
CA LEU A 39 -12.28 5.62 -7.16
C LEU A 39 -10.77 5.75 -7.34
N HIS A 40 -10.15 4.69 -7.88
CA HIS A 40 -8.74 4.76 -8.30
C HIS A 40 -8.59 5.54 -9.59
N HIS A 41 -7.61 6.45 -9.60
CA HIS A 41 -7.30 7.27 -10.78
C HIS A 41 -5.86 7.08 -11.24
N HIS A 42 -5.66 7.26 -12.55
CA HIS A 42 -4.33 7.08 -13.16
C HIS A 42 -3.63 8.41 -13.44
N THR A 43 -4.34 9.51 -13.28
CA THR A 43 -3.91 10.87 -13.65
C THR A 43 -3.90 11.84 -12.47
N TRP A 44 -4.33 11.42 -11.29
CA TRP A 44 -4.34 12.22 -10.06
C TRP A 44 -4.48 11.30 -8.84
N CYS A 45 -4.17 11.82 -7.64
CA CYS A 45 -4.25 11.07 -6.40
C CYS A 45 -5.59 11.32 -5.70
N SER A 46 -6.46 10.31 -5.68
CA SER A 46 -7.70 10.29 -4.89
C SER A 46 -7.43 9.80 -3.45
N TYR A 47 -8.47 9.80 -2.61
CA TYR A 47 -8.39 9.13 -1.31
C TYR A 47 -8.15 7.61 -1.47
N ALA A 48 -8.85 6.98 -2.43
CA ALA A 48 -8.67 5.55 -2.69
C ALA A 48 -7.20 5.20 -2.97
N ASP A 49 -6.50 6.05 -3.71
CA ASP A 49 -5.10 5.84 -4.06
C ASP A 49 -4.16 5.94 -2.84
N THR A 50 -4.55 6.64 -1.77
CA THR A 50 -3.73 6.73 -0.55
C THR A 50 -3.79 5.46 0.32
N VAL A 51 -4.74 4.57 0.11
CA VAL A 51 -4.98 3.41 0.99
C VAL A 51 -3.83 2.40 0.91
N MET A 52 -3.40 2.04 -0.29
CA MET A 52 -2.31 1.09 -0.50
C MET A 52 -0.97 1.60 0.09
N PRO A 53 -0.52 2.86 -0.13
CA PRO A 53 0.68 3.40 0.52
C PRO A 53 0.61 3.39 2.06
N GLN A 54 -0.56 3.63 2.66
CA GLN A 54 -0.74 3.50 4.11
C GLN A 54 -0.51 2.06 4.58
N PHE A 55 -0.89 1.08 3.77
CA PHE A 55 -0.61 -0.32 4.08
C PHE A 55 0.91 -0.59 4.06
N PHE A 56 1.64 -0.10 3.06
CA PHE A 56 3.11 -0.20 2.99
C PHE A 56 3.80 0.50 4.16
N PHE A 57 3.27 1.64 4.59
CA PHE A 57 3.72 2.32 5.80
C PHE A 57 3.60 1.41 7.04
N ALA A 58 2.44 0.78 7.24
CA ALA A 58 2.24 -0.17 8.34
C ALA A 58 3.18 -1.39 8.24
N VAL A 59 3.43 -1.87 7.02
CA VAL A 59 4.41 -2.95 6.76
C VAL A 59 5.82 -2.50 7.19
N GLY A 60 6.23 -1.28 6.85
CA GLY A 60 7.53 -0.73 7.23
C GLY A 60 7.74 -0.66 8.74
N MET A 61 6.72 -0.22 9.49
CA MET A 61 6.74 -0.24 10.95
C MET A 61 6.88 -1.66 11.52
N ALA A 62 6.03 -2.59 11.04
CA ALA A 62 6.03 -3.97 11.50
C ALA A 62 7.32 -4.71 11.15
N LEU A 63 7.83 -4.52 9.93
CA LEU A 63 9.07 -5.12 9.45
C LEU A 63 10.25 -4.71 10.33
N ARG A 64 10.44 -3.39 10.53
CA ARG A 64 11.51 -2.88 11.38
C ARG A 64 11.38 -3.38 12.82
N LEU A 65 10.17 -3.37 13.39
CA LEU A 65 9.92 -3.86 14.75
C LEU A 65 10.35 -5.31 14.92
N VAL A 66 9.99 -6.18 13.97
CA VAL A 66 10.31 -7.61 14.00
C VAL A 66 11.79 -7.84 13.76
N LEU A 67 12.38 -7.19 12.75
CA LEU A 67 13.78 -7.45 12.38
C LEU A 67 14.77 -6.90 13.39
N LEU A 68 14.49 -5.77 14.06
CA LEU A 68 15.34 -5.29 15.15
C LEU A 68 15.40 -6.31 16.30
N ARG A 69 14.24 -6.87 16.69
CA ARG A 69 14.20 -7.90 17.73
C ARG A 69 14.93 -9.19 17.33
N GLU A 70 14.74 -9.61 16.09
CA GLU A 70 15.44 -10.79 15.56
C GLU A 70 16.95 -10.56 15.49
N GLU A 71 17.39 -9.34 15.11
CA GLU A 71 18.82 -8.96 15.09
C GLU A 71 19.42 -8.95 16.49
N GLU A 72 18.69 -8.42 17.49
CA GLU A 72 19.11 -8.41 18.91
C GLU A 72 19.22 -9.84 19.50
N GLN A 73 18.31 -10.74 19.13
CA GLN A 73 18.25 -12.09 19.71
C GLN A 73 19.11 -13.12 18.97
N HIS A 74 19.22 -13.02 17.66
CA HIS A 74 19.79 -14.08 16.83
C HIS A 74 20.83 -13.57 15.81
N GLY A 75 21.14 -12.30 15.85
CA GLY A 75 22.09 -11.66 14.94
C GLY A 75 21.50 -11.30 13.58
N ARG A 76 22.28 -10.47 12.86
CA ARG A 76 21.83 -9.82 11.62
C ARG A 76 21.53 -10.82 10.49
N ALA A 77 22.36 -11.81 10.28
CA ALA A 77 22.18 -12.76 9.19
C ALA A 77 20.82 -13.46 9.28
N ARG A 78 20.43 -13.87 10.49
CA ARG A 78 19.13 -14.52 10.74
C ARG A 78 17.97 -13.56 10.56
N ALA A 79 18.10 -12.30 11.02
CA ALA A 79 17.09 -11.27 10.81
C ALA A 79 16.86 -10.99 9.32
N LEU A 80 17.93 -10.83 8.54
CA LEU A 80 17.83 -10.63 7.09
C LEU A 80 17.23 -11.86 6.39
N GLY A 81 17.65 -13.07 6.76
CA GLY A 81 17.09 -14.33 6.23
C GLY A 81 15.58 -14.45 6.50
N ARG A 82 15.13 -14.08 7.72
CA ARG A 82 13.70 -14.07 8.06
C ARG A 82 12.92 -13.04 7.23
N GLY A 83 13.46 -11.85 7.07
CA GLY A 83 12.88 -10.80 6.22
C GLY A 83 12.82 -11.22 4.75
N ALA A 84 13.89 -11.81 4.23
CA ALA A 84 13.96 -12.31 2.87
C ALA A 84 12.95 -13.43 2.61
N ARG A 85 12.89 -14.42 3.49
CA ARG A 85 11.89 -15.51 3.40
C ARG A 85 10.48 -14.96 3.35
N ARG A 86 10.14 -14.00 4.23
CA ARG A 86 8.81 -13.38 4.25
C ARG A 86 8.53 -12.62 2.96
N GLY A 87 9.48 -11.81 2.47
CA GLY A 87 9.35 -11.07 1.22
C GLY A 87 9.11 -12.00 0.03
N LEU A 88 9.90 -13.07 -0.09
CA LEU A 88 9.75 -14.10 -1.14
C LEU A 88 8.40 -14.81 -1.05
N LEU A 89 7.98 -15.22 0.15
CA LEU A 89 6.67 -15.88 0.34
C LEU A 89 5.51 -14.95 -0.06
N LEU A 90 5.57 -13.66 0.28
CA LEU A 90 4.56 -12.69 -0.15
C LEU A 90 4.54 -12.53 -1.67
N MET A 91 5.69 -12.48 -2.33
CA MET A 91 5.77 -12.46 -3.80
C MET A 91 5.17 -13.72 -4.41
N LEU A 92 5.54 -14.91 -3.92
CA LEU A 92 5.02 -16.18 -4.42
C LEU A 92 3.50 -16.28 -4.25
N VAL A 93 2.99 -15.89 -3.06
CA VAL A 93 1.54 -15.87 -2.81
C VAL A 93 0.85 -14.84 -3.71
N GLY A 94 1.44 -13.67 -3.92
CA GLY A 94 0.93 -12.66 -4.85
C GLY A 94 0.87 -13.19 -6.28
N LEU A 95 1.95 -13.75 -6.78
CA LEU A 95 2.02 -14.35 -8.13
C LEU A 95 1.01 -15.50 -8.31
N ALA A 96 0.80 -16.32 -7.28
CA ALA A 96 -0.18 -17.40 -7.33
C ALA A 96 -1.63 -16.90 -7.24
N TRP A 97 -1.85 -15.78 -6.53
CA TRP A 97 -3.17 -15.22 -6.30
C TRP A 97 -3.67 -14.34 -7.43
N TYR A 98 -2.77 -13.49 -7.95
CA TYR A 98 -3.12 -12.62 -9.06
C TYR A 98 -3.08 -13.43 -10.35
N TYR A 99 -4.27 -13.80 -10.77
CA TYR A 99 -4.44 -14.58 -11.99
C TYR A 99 -3.73 -13.90 -13.19
N PRO A 100 -3.15 -14.69 -14.11
CA PRO A 100 -2.40 -14.16 -15.26
C PRO A 100 -3.24 -13.33 -16.26
N GLY A 101 -4.40 -12.82 -15.82
CA GLY A 101 -5.24 -11.93 -16.62
C GLY A 101 -5.80 -12.58 -17.86
N ARG A 102 -5.94 -11.79 -18.92
CA ARG A 102 -6.59 -12.22 -20.17
C ARG A 102 -5.87 -13.34 -20.93
N ALA A 103 -4.63 -13.66 -20.56
CA ALA A 103 -3.84 -14.70 -21.25
C ALA A 103 -4.52 -16.06 -21.29
N PHE A 104 -5.40 -16.35 -20.32
CA PHE A 104 -6.13 -17.63 -20.21
C PHE A 104 -7.65 -17.47 -20.32
N ASP A 105 -8.16 -16.33 -20.75
CA ASP A 105 -9.60 -16.09 -20.85
C ASP A 105 -10.27 -16.98 -21.90
N THR A 106 -9.59 -17.23 -23.01
CA THR A 106 -10.10 -18.13 -24.07
C THR A 106 -9.00 -18.99 -24.65
N TRP A 107 -9.38 -20.17 -25.18
CA TRP A 107 -8.47 -21.06 -25.90
C TRP A 107 -7.84 -20.38 -27.13
N ALA A 108 -8.61 -19.55 -27.81
CA ALA A 108 -8.13 -18.78 -28.96
C ALA A 108 -7.01 -17.81 -28.60
N ILE A 109 -7.12 -17.10 -27.46
CA ILE A 109 -6.05 -16.21 -26.98
C ILE A 109 -4.81 -17.03 -26.63
N LEU A 110 -4.96 -18.10 -25.87
CA LEU A 110 -3.85 -18.93 -25.43
C LEU A 110 -3.07 -19.54 -26.60
N THR A 111 -3.76 -20.00 -27.65
CA THR A 111 -3.14 -20.66 -28.80
C THR A 111 -2.78 -19.69 -29.93
N GLY A 112 -3.46 -18.55 -30.02
CA GLY A 112 -3.26 -17.56 -31.09
C GLY A 112 -2.26 -16.45 -30.78
N THR A 113 -1.85 -16.31 -29.51
CA THR A 113 -0.90 -15.26 -29.09
C THR A 113 0.49 -15.86 -28.90
N ALA A 114 1.52 -15.15 -29.36
CA ALA A 114 2.90 -15.61 -29.22
C ALA A 114 3.25 -15.77 -27.71
N PRO A 115 3.97 -16.86 -27.31
CA PRO A 115 4.33 -17.09 -25.91
C PRO A 115 5.07 -15.91 -25.25
N SER A 116 5.91 -15.21 -26.02
CA SER A 116 6.63 -14.02 -25.54
C SER A 116 5.70 -12.86 -25.19
N GLU A 117 4.60 -12.70 -25.93
CA GLU A 117 3.59 -11.68 -25.66
C GLU A 117 2.73 -12.04 -24.45
N LEU A 118 2.33 -13.30 -24.32
CA LEU A 118 1.64 -13.79 -23.12
C LEU A 118 2.49 -13.60 -21.87
N LEU A 119 3.76 -13.99 -21.90
CA LEU A 119 4.68 -13.83 -20.78
C LEU A 119 4.88 -12.35 -20.43
N ARG A 120 5.03 -11.50 -21.45
CA ARG A 120 5.14 -10.05 -21.24
C ARG A 120 3.89 -9.48 -20.59
N ASP A 121 2.70 -9.83 -21.07
CA ASP A 121 1.43 -9.35 -20.52
C ASP A 121 1.26 -9.81 -19.06
N ILE A 122 1.47 -11.08 -18.78
CA ILE A 122 1.43 -11.63 -17.41
C ILE A 122 2.41 -10.87 -16.51
N PHE A 123 3.65 -10.68 -16.94
CA PHE A 123 4.69 -10.07 -16.11
C PHE A 123 4.45 -8.57 -15.89
N LEU A 124 4.08 -7.81 -16.92
CA LEU A 124 3.91 -6.37 -16.82
C LEU A 124 2.57 -5.98 -16.18
N THR A 125 1.47 -6.62 -16.54
CA THR A 125 0.14 -6.13 -16.19
C THR A 125 -0.44 -6.76 -14.93
N ASN A 126 -0.13 -8.04 -14.65
CA ASN A 126 -0.84 -8.78 -13.61
C ASN A 126 0.03 -9.22 -12.43
N SER A 127 1.32 -9.48 -12.63
CA SER A 127 2.18 -10.05 -11.58
C SER A 127 2.52 -9.07 -10.46
N PHE A 128 2.63 -7.78 -10.77
CA PHE A 128 3.08 -6.76 -9.81
C PHE A 128 1.90 -5.96 -9.24
N GLN A 129 1.15 -6.58 -8.35
CA GLN A 129 0.09 -5.96 -7.55
C GLN A 129 0.48 -5.93 -6.06
N ALA A 130 -0.46 -5.60 -5.19
CA ALA A 130 -0.20 -5.28 -3.79
C ALA A 130 0.73 -6.27 -3.04
N LEU A 131 0.41 -7.58 -3.04
CA LEU A 131 1.22 -8.56 -2.28
C LEU A 131 2.63 -8.73 -2.87
N THR A 132 2.73 -8.77 -4.19
CA THR A 132 4.02 -8.88 -4.89
C THR A 132 4.89 -7.65 -4.61
N HIS A 133 4.29 -6.45 -4.66
CA HIS A 133 5.00 -5.21 -4.32
C HIS A 133 5.39 -5.13 -2.85
N ILE A 134 4.55 -5.59 -1.91
CA ILE A 134 4.93 -5.68 -0.49
C ILE A 134 6.14 -6.59 -0.32
N GLY A 135 6.15 -7.73 -0.99
CA GLY A 135 7.29 -8.65 -0.98
C GLY A 135 8.56 -8.03 -1.57
N ALA A 136 8.46 -7.46 -2.77
CA ALA A 136 9.57 -6.83 -3.48
C ALA A 136 10.14 -5.62 -2.72
N ALA A 137 9.27 -4.72 -2.22
CA ALA A 137 9.69 -3.59 -1.40
C ALA A 137 10.33 -4.04 -0.09
N THR A 138 9.82 -5.12 0.54
CA THR A 138 10.45 -5.72 1.72
C THR A 138 11.86 -6.17 1.41
N LEU A 139 12.07 -6.93 0.32
CA LEU A 139 13.41 -7.39 -0.10
C LEU A 139 14.35 -6.22 -0.39
N TRP A 140 13.84 -5.19 -1.06
CA TRP A 140 14.62 -4.01 -1.45
C TRP A 140 15.13 -3.22 -0.25
N VAL A 141 14.32 -3.04 0.80
CA VAL A 141 14.70 -2.27 1.99
C VAL A 141 15.48 -3.07 3.02
N LEU A 142 15.58 -4.41 2.89
CA LEU A 142 16.25 -5.27 3.87
C LEU A 142 17.66 -4.80 4.24
N PRO A 143 18.55 -4.39 3.30
CA PRO A 143 19.91 -3.98 3.64
C PRO A 143 19.97 -2.83 4.64
N VAL A 144 18.95 -1.97 4.66
CA VAL A 144 18.94 -0.71 5.41
C VAL A 144 17.91 -0.65 6.52
N ILE A 145 16.90 -1.51 6.54
CA ILE A 145 15.72 -1.38 7.42
C ILE A 145 16.06 -1.40 8.92
N THR A 146 17.10 -2.10 9.34
CA THR A 146 17.59 -2.12 10.74
C THR A 146 18.63 -1.05 11.03
N ARG A 147 19.06 -0.29 10.00
CA ARG A 147 20.08 0.74 10.13
C ARG A 147 19.54 2.06 10.67
N GLY A 148 20.47 3.02 10.89
CA GLY A 148 20.13 4.36 11.36
C GLY A 148 19.22 5.14 10.39
N ALA A 149 18.52 6.14 10.88
CA ALA A 149 17.55 6.92 10.12
C ALA A 149 18.15 7.58 8.88
N ARG A 150 19.36 8.15 9.00
CA ARG A 150 20.05 8.84 7.88
C ARG A 150 20.26 7.91 6.69
N LEU A 151 20.73 6.67 6.92
CA LEU A 151 20.98 5.71 5.85
C LEU A 151 19.66 5.26 5.18
N ARG A 152 18.59 5.06 5.96
CA ARG A 152 17.27 4.71 5.40
C ARG A 152 16.70 5.83 4.54
N VAL A 153 16.83 7.10 4.98
CA VAL A 153 16.40 8.25 4.20
C VAL A 153 17.23 8.36 2.92
N ALA A 154 18.56 8.29 3.01
CA ALA A 154 19.44 8.33 1.83
C ALA A 154 19.11 7.21 0.83
N PHE A 155 18.85 6.00 1.31
CA PHE A 155 18.44 4.87 0.48
C PHE A 155 17.09 5.12 -0.20
N ALA A 156 16.09 5.65 0.52
CA ALA A 156 14.79 5.98 -0.04
C ALA A 156 14.88 7.06 -1.12
N LEU A 157 15.68 8.10 -0.88
CA LEU A 157 15.93 9.16 -1.87
C LEU A 157 16.67 8.64 -3.11
N ALA A 158 17.69 7.79 -2.92
CA ALA A 158 18.40 7.14 -4.04
C ALA A 158 17.45 6.24 -4.86
N SER A 159 16.58 5.48 -4.19
CA SER A 159 15.57 4.63 -4.84
C SER A 159 14.56 5.47 -5.64
N ALA A 160 14.08 6.58 -5.06
CA ALA A 160 13.20 7.52 -5.74
C ALA A 160 13.87 8.17 -6.96
N GLY A 161 15.12 8.61 -6.80
CA GLY A 161 15.91 9.18 -7.89
C GLY A 161 16.15 8.19 -9.02
N LEU A 162 16.46 6.93 -8.69
CA LEU A 162 16.58 5.85 -9.67
C LEU A 162 15.29 5.65 -10.47
N HIS A 163 14.14 5.57 -9.77
CA HIS A 163 12.84 5.43 -10.44
C HIS A 163 12.53 6.64 -11.34
N ALA A 164 12.79 7.87 -10.86
CA ALA A 164 12.57 9.07 -11.67
C ALA A 164 13.47 9.08 -12.91
N GLY A 165 14.74 8.71 -12.78
CA GLY A 165 15.66 8.58 -13.91
C GLY A 165 15.21 7.54 -14.93
N LEU A 166 14.80 6.36 -14.47
CA LEU A 166 14.26 5.31 -15.35
C LEU A 166 12.95 5.75 -16.02
N SER A 167 12.08 6.46 -15.30
CA SER A 167 10.85 7.02 -15.86
C SER A 167 11.14 8.03 -16.96
N HIS A 168 12.14 8.89 -16.76
CA HIS A 168 12.60 9.84 -17.77
C HIS A 168 13.26 9.13 -18.99
N ALA A 169 13.90 8.00 -18.78
CA ALA A 169 14.53 7.18 -19.82
C ALA A 169 13.56 6.27 -20.59
N GLY A 170 12.23 6.44 -20.42
CA GLY A 170 11.20 5.72 -21.18
C GLY A 170 10.36 4.70 -20.39
N TRP A 171 10.62 4.54 -19.08
CA TRP A 171 9.80 3.64 -18.26
C TRP A 171 8.37 4.16 -18.11
N TYR A 172 8.20 5.48 -17.97
CA TYR A 172 6.88 6.12 -17.89
C TYR A 172 6.03 5.82 -19.14
N GLU A 173 6.57 5.96 -20.35
CA GLU A 173 5.89 5.64 -21.60
C GLU A 173 5.56 4.14 -21.70
N THR A 174 6.47 3.29 -21.22
CA THR A 174 6.26 1.84 -21.17
C THR A 174 5.05 1.48 -20.31
N LEU A 175 4.94 2.07 -19.12
CA LEU A 175 3.80 1.86 -18.23
C LEU A 175 2.47 2.27 -18.86
N HIS A 176 2.45 3.38 -19.60
CA HIS A 176 1.24 3.87 -20.27
C HIS A 176 0.87 3.03 -21.49
N ARG A 177 1.85 2.67 -22.30
CA ARG A 177 1.65 1.83 -23.50
C ARG A 177 1.04 0.47 -23.15
N TRP A 178 1.49 -0.15 -22.07
CA TRP A 178 1.07 -1.48 -21.65
C TRP A 178 -0.01 -1.46 -20.57
N GLN A 179 -0.52 -0.27 -20.21
CA GLN A 179 -1.52 -0.09 -19.14
C GLN A 179 -1.13 -0.79 -17.82
N VAL A 180 0.18 -0.78 -17.51
CA VAL A 180 0.72 -1.36 -16.30
C VAL A 180 0.22 -0.59 -15.08
N ILE A 181 -0.06 -1.27 -13.97
CA ILE A 181 -0.50 -0.66 -12.72
C ILE A 181 0.60 -0.69 -11.67
N ASP A 182 0.47 0.16 -10.65
CA ASP A 182 1.33 0.18 -9.45
C ASP A 182 2.84 0.33 -9.74
N GLY A 183 3.20 0.92 -10.88
CA GLY A 183 4.59 1.09 -11.32
C GLY A 183 5.22 -0.16 -11.93
N GLY A 184 4.46 -1.26 -12.04
CA GLY A 184 4.92 -2.51 -12.64
C GLY A 184 6.15 -3.11 -11.94
N PRO A 185 6.98 -3.90 -12.66
CA PRO A 185 8.14 -4.58 -12.07
C PRO A 185 9.12 -3.67 -11.33
N LEU A 186 9.21 -2.39 -11.70
CA LEU A 186 10.10 -1.41 -11.05
C LEU A 186 9.40 -0.56 -9.99
N GLY A 187 8.10 -0.75 -9.78
CA GLY A 187 7.33 -0.01 -8.78
C GLY A 187 7.88 -0.12 -7.37
N PHE A 188 8.49 -1.26 -6.99
CA PHE A 188 9.09 -1.45 -5.67
C PHE A 188 10.09 -0.35 -5.29
N LEU A 189 10.72 0.29 -6.27
CA LEU A 189 11.63 1.40 -6.04
C LEU A 189 10.95 2.56 -5.32
N THR A 190 9.73 2.89 -5.69
CA THR A 190 8.95 3.97 -5.06
C THR A 190 8.04 3.48 -3.95
N TRP A 191 7.51 2.25 -4.03
CA TRP A 191 6.78 1.64 -2.92
C TRP A 191 7.64 1.45 -1.66
N SER A 192 8.96 1.49 -1.78
CA SER A 192 9.89 1.54 -0.64
C SER A 192 9.77 2.82 0.18
N LEU A 193 9.29 3.95 -0.38
CA LEU A 193 9.17 5.24 0.30
C LEU A 193 8.22 5.17 1.51
N PRO A 194 6.95 4.73 1.37
CA PRO A 194 6.08 4.57 2.52
C PRO A 194 6.57 3.48 3.51
N VAL A 195 7.27 2.43 3.04
CA VAL A 195 7.90 1.44 3.94
C VAL A 195 8.97 2.10 4.81
N VAL A 196 9.85 2.89 4.22
CA VAL A 196 10.88 3.62 4.97
C VAL A 196 10.26 4.65 5.90
N ALA A 197 9.26 5.42 5.46
CA ALA A 197 8.53 6.38 6.29
C ALA A 197 7.91 5.71 7.52
N GLY A 198 7.27 4.54 7.36
CA GLY A 198 6.75 3.75 8.47
C GLY A 198 7.85 3.29 9.42
N SER A 199 8.99 2.84 8.90
CA SER A 199 10.13 2.46 9.74
C SER A 199 10.69 3.62 10.57
N LEU A 200 10.67 4.84 10.04
CA LEU A 200 11.08 6.06 10.76
C LEU A 200 10.04 6.45 11.81
N ALA A 201 8.76 6.34 11.49
CA ALA A 201 7.67 6.58 12.43
C ALA A 201 7.75 5.66 13.66
N LEU A 202 8.13 4.38 13.46
CA LEU A 202 8.37 3.45 14.56
C LEU A 202 9.43 3.97 15.54
N ASP A 203 10.55 4.51 15.02
CA ASP A 203 11.62 5.04 15.86
C ASP A 203 11.13 6.22 16.72
N VAL A 204 10.34 7.12 16.12
CA VAL A 204 9.76 8.28 16.83
C VAL A 204 8.83 7.82 17.96
N VAL A 205 7.98 6.83 17.69
CA VAL A 205 7.03 6.32 18.71
C VAL A 205 7.75 5.54 19.80
N LYS A 206 8.72 4.67 19.44
CA LYS A 206 9.50 3.89 20.42
C LYS A 206 10.37 4.76 21.32
N ALA A 207 10.86 5.89 20.81
CA ALA A 207 11.64 6.82 21.63
C ALA A 207 10.80 7.44 22.77
N GLY A 208 9.47 7.44 22.66
CA GLY A 208 8.57 7.96 23.71
C GLY A 208 8.78 9.44 24.08
N ALA A 209 9.59 10.17 23.29
CA ALA A 209 9.99 11.52 23.60
C ALA A 209 8.80 12.50 23.55
N PRO A 210 8.75 13.52 24.42
CA PRO A 210 7.78 14.60 24.32
C PRO A 210 7.79 15.19 22.91
N GLY A 211 6.61 15.48 22.36
CA GLY A 211 6.51 16.04 21.02
C GLY A 211 6.59 15.02 19.85
N GLY A 212 6.73 13.72 20.10
CA GLY A 212 6.82 12.69 19.04
C GLY A 212 5.68 12.77 18.04
N ARG A 213 4.44 13.01 18.51
CA ARG A 213 3.29 13.22 17.62
C ARG A 213 3.46 14.45 16.71
N ALA A 214 3.88 15.58 17.29
CA ALA A 214 4.11 16.80 16.51
C ALA A 214 5.18 16.58 15.42
N ARG A 215 6.25 15.84 15.77
CA ARG A 215 7.27 15.45 14.78
C ARG A 215 6.72 14.60 13.64
N LEU A 216 5.80 13.66 13.92
CA LEU A 216 5.13 12.87 12.88
C LEU A 216 4.28 13.76 11.96
N VAL A 217 3.50 14.70 12.54
CA VAL A 217 2.68 15.64 11.77
C VAL A 217 3.56 16.57 10.93
N GLN A 218 4.61 17.14 11.51
CA GLN A 218 5.55 18.01 10.80
C GLN A 218 6.26 17.27 9.66
N ALA A 219 6.80 16.08 9.94
CA ALA A 219 7.41 15.24 8.92
C ALA A 219 6.39 14.87 7.82
N GLY A 220 5.16 14.53 8.20
CA GLY A 220 4.08 14.26 7.28
C GLY A 220 3.79 15.46 6.36
N ALA A 221 3.65 16.65 6.94
CA ALA A 221 3.44 17.88 6.17
C ALA A 221 4.59 18.17 5.20
N VAL A 222 5.84 18.08 5.66
CA VAL A 222 7.01 18.30 4.81
C VAL A 222 7.04 17.30 3.65
N VAL A 223 6.81 16.00 3.92
CA VAL A 223 6.84 14.97 2.89
C VAL A 223 5.66 15.13 1.91
N MET A 224 4.46 15.49 2.37
CA MET A 224 3.31 15.80 1.51
C MET A 224 3.60 17.01 0.61
N LEU A 225 4.11 18.10 1.18
CA LEU A 225 4.45 19.31 0.42
C LEU A 225 5.56 19.04 -0.60
N THR A 226 6.55 18.20 -0.26
CA THR A 226 7.59 17.77 -1.22
C THR A 226 6.96 16.98 -2.37
N GLY A 227 6.08 16.01 -2.07
CA GLY A 227 5.36 15.25 -3.10
C GLY A 227 4.51 16.13 -4.01
N TYR A 228 3.79 17.10 -3.45
CA TYR A 228 3.03 18.07 -4.23
C TYR A 228 3.94 19.00 -5.04
N GLY A 229 5.02 19.49 -4.45
CA GLY A 229 6.01 20.30 -5.17
C GLY A 229 6.61 19.58 -6.38
N LEU A 230 6.90 18.26 -6.23
CA LEU A 230 7.34 17.44 -7.37
C LEU A 230 6.26 17.35 -8.46
N ALA A 231 4.98 17.24 -8.09
CA ALA A 231 3.90 17.21 -9.07
C ALA A 231 3.74 18.54 -9.83
N CYS A 232 4.24 19.64 -9.26
CA CYS A 232 4.24 20.94 -9.93
C CYS A 232 5.36 21.12 -10.99
N PHE A 233 6.25 20.14 -11.17
CA PHE A 233 7.23 20.12 -12.28
C PHE A 233 6.62 19.71 -13.63
N THR A 234 5.33 19.72 -13.76
CA THR A 234 4.63 19.39 -15.02
C THR A 234 4.97 20.35 -16.15
N ALA A 235 4.89 19.87 -17.39
CA ALA A 235 5.10 20.68 -18.59
C ALA A 235 4.15 21.90 -18.61
N GLY A 236 4.72 23.11 -18.62
CA GLY A 236 3.94 24.37 -18.72
C GLY A 236 4.05 25.34 -17.54
N GLY A 237 4.73 24.97 -16.45
CA GLY A 237 5.02 25.88 -15.32
C GLY A 237 3.78 26.34 -14.52
N VAL A 238 2.65 25.66 -14.68
CA VAL A 238 1.41 25.92 -13.93
C VAL A 238 1.39 25.03 -12.69
N LEU A 239 0.84 25.52 -11.58
CA LEU A 239 0.63 24.70 -10.39
C LEU A 239 -0.23 23.48 -10.72
N ALA A 240 0.22 22.30 -10.34
CA ALA A 240 -0.56 21.08 -10.46
C ALA A 240 -1.85 21.19 -9.62
N ALA A 241 -2.90 20.45 -10.02
CA ALA A 241 -4.07 20.31 -9.19
C ALA A 241 -3.68 19.77 -7.82
N PRO A 242 -4.23 20.30 -6.71
CA PRO A 242 -3.99 19.74 -5.40
C PRO A 242 -4.45 18.30 -5.33
N PRO A 243 -3.83 17.45 -4.47
CA PRO A 243 -4.34 16.11 -4.22
C PRO A 243 -5.84 16.13 -3.90
N PHE A 244 -6.51 15.05 -4.30
CA PHE A 244 -7.95 14.86 -4.15
C PHE A 244 -8.83 15.68 -5.11
N LEU A 245 -8.24 16.43 -6.04
CA LEU A 245 -8.94 17.10 -7.12
C LEU A 245 -8.45 16.60 -8.49
N PRO A 246 -9.36 16.53 -9.49
CA PRO A 246 -8.98 16.18 -10.87
C PRO A 246 -7.96 17.16 -11.44
N PRO A 247 -7.01 16.68 -12.26
CA PRO A 247 -6.01 17.55 -12.88
C PRO A 247 -6.63 18.44 -13.97
N TRP A 248 -6.05 19.62 -14.17
CA TRP A 248 -6.39 20.54 -15.24
C TRP A 248 -5.36 20.61 -16.37
N HIS A 249 -4.36 19.71 -16.33
CA HIS A 249 -3.33 19.58 -17.36
C HIS A 249 -3.13 18.10 -17.75
N ALA A 250 -2.50 17.87 -18.89
CA ALA A 250 -2.16 16.52 -19.33
C ALA A 250 -1.20 15.85 -18.34
N PRO A 251 -1.38 14.55 -18.04
CA PRO A 251 -0.51 13.83 -17.13
C PRO A 251 0.88 13.62 -17.72
N ASP A 252 1.90 13.69 -16.88
CA ASP A 252 3.28 13.41 -17.18
C ASP A 252 3.94 12.56 -16.07
N LEU A 253 5.25 12.36 -16.15
CA LEU A 253 6.02 11.55 -15.18
C LEU A 253 6.00 12.13 -13.74
N TRP A 254 5.70 13.42 -13.56
CA TRP A 254 5.61 14.09 -12.28
C TRP A 254 4.20 14.08 -11.69
N THR A 255 3.21 13.75 -12.49
CA THR A 255 1.82 13.62 -12.05
C THR A 255 1.70 12.60 -10.91
N MET A 256 0.89 12.90 -9.90
CA MET A 256 0.60 11.96 -8.81
C MET A 256 -0.22 10.80 -9.32
N SER A 257 0.43 9.77 -9.85
CA SER A 257 -0.20 8.61 -10.47
C SER A 257 0.13 7.33 -9.71
N GLN A 258 -0.91 6.62 -9.26
CA GLN A 258 -0.75 5.26 -8.73
C GLN A 258 -0.27 4.32 -9.85
N ARG A 259 -0.84 4.43 -11.05
CA ARG A 259 -0.45 3.60 -12.20
C ARG A 259 1.05 3.67 -12.48
N ALA A 260 1.61 4.87 -12.53
CA ALA A 260 3.04 5.06 -12.75
C ALA A 260 3.88 4.74 -11.51
N GLY A 261 3.28 4.61 -10.34
CA GLY A 261 4.01 4.53 -9.07
C GLY A 261 4.91 5.76 -8.88
N SER A 262 4.46 6.95 -9.33
CA SER A 262 5.30 8.14 -9.43
C SER A 262 5.88 8.57 -8.08
N VAL A 263 7.06 9.20 -8.11
CA VAL A 263 7.73 9.69 -6.89
C VAL A 263 6.88 10.71 -6.16
N SER A 264 6.23 11.63 -6.88
CA SER A 264 5.31 12.64 -6.32
C SER A 264 4.15 12.00 -5.55
N TYR A 265 3.51 11.00 -6.14
CA TYR A 265 2.43 10.24 -5.53
C TYR A 265 2.87 9.51 -4.26
N GLN A 266 3.99 8.78 -4.33
CA GLN A 266 4.47 8.00 -3.20
C GLN A 266 4.97 8.87 -2.05
N MET A 267 5.59 10.02 -2.35
CA MET A 267 5.98 11.00 -1.33
C MET A 267 4.74 11.61 -0.66
N PHE A 268 3.77 12.10 -1.45
CA PHE A 268 2.54 12.63 -0.88
C PHE A 268 1.85 11.60 0.01
N SER A 269 1.67 10.38 -0.47
CA SER A 269 0.97 9.32 0.25
C SER A 269 1.73 8.84 1.50
N ALA A 270 3.06 8.81 1.49
CA ALA A 270 3.87 8.52 2.68
C ALA A 270 3.72 9.61 3.75
N GLY A 271 3.70 10.88 3.34
CA GLY A 271 3.42 12.01 4.24
C GLY A 271 2.00 11.98 4.81
N PHE A 272 1.02 11.64 3.98
CA PHE A 272 -0.36 11.45 4.41
C PHE A 272 -0.48 10.31 5.44
N ALA A 273 0.19 9.17 5.20
CA ALA A 273 0.24 8.06 6.15
C ALA A 273 0.84 8.47 7.51
N LEU A 274 1.91 9.29 7.51
CA LEU A 274 2.50 9.84 8.75
C LEU A 274 1.48 10.70 9.54
N ALA A 275 0.75 11.56 8.86
CA ALA A 275 -0.25 12.43 9.47
C ALA A 275 -1.43 11.62 10.05
N VAL A 276 -1.97 10.68 9.29
CA VAL A 276 -3.05 9.80 9.75
C VAL A 276 -2.58 8.94 10.93
N TYR A 277 -1.37 8.35 10.85
CA TYR A 277 -0.81 7.57 11.95
C TYR A 277 -0.60 8.39 13.22
N ALA A 278 -0.20 9.66 13.12
CA ALA A 278 -0.11 10.56 14.27
C ALA A 278 -1.47 10.74 14.98
N GLY A 279 -2.57 10.68 14.23
CA GLY A 279 -3.94 10.61 14.76
C GLY A 279 -4.16 9.35 15.61
N PHE A 280 -3.73 8.17 15.13
CA PHE A 280 -3.84 6.91 15.87
C PHE A 280 -2.94 6.87 17.12
N VAL A 281 -1.75 7.45 17.07
CA VAL A 281 -0.89 7.62 18.27
C VAL A 281 -1.63 8.44 19.34
N TRP A 282 -2.30 9.53 18.95
CA TRP A 282 -3.09 10.33 19.89
C TRP A 282 -4.31 9.58 20.41
N TRP A 283 -5.06 8.94 19.52
CA TRP A 283 -6.31 8.25 19.85
C TRP A 283 -6.07 7.01 20.70
N SER A 284 -5.12 6.16 20.30
CA SER A 284 -4.93 4.84 20.90
C SER A 284 -3.89 4.85 22.02
N ASP A 285 -2.69 5.43 21.78
CA ASP A 285 -1.61 5.34 22.75
C ASP A 285 -1.75 6.38 23.88
N ARG A 286 -2.31 7.58 23.58
CA ARG A 286 -2.48 8.63 24.60
C ARG A 286 -3.86 8.62 25.26
N ARG A 287 -4.92 8.37 24.52
CA ARG A 287 -6.30 8.36 25.03
C ARG A 287 -6.78 6.97 25.42
N GLY A 288 -6.01 5.92 25.15
CA GLY A 288 -6.35 4.52 25.43
C GLY A 288 -7.58 4.01 24.69
N ARG A 289 -8.00 4.69 23.61
CA ARG A 289 -9.22 4.34 22.87
C ARG A 289 -8.90 3.40 21.72
N THR A 290 -9.78 2.43 21.49
CA THR A 290 -9.69 1.46 20.40
C THR A 290 -11.07 1.23 19.80
N LEU A 291 -11.10 0.90 18.50
CA LEU A 291 -12.29 0.42 17.84
C LEU A 291 -12.15 -1.09 17.61
N GLY A 292 -13.15 -1.87 18.03
CA GLY A 292 -13.15 -3.33 17.87
C GLY A 292 -12.97 -3.76 16.41
N LEU A 293 -13.63 -3.06 15.48
CA LEU A 293 -13.45 -3.25 14.05
C LEU A 293 -11.98 -3.19 13.63
N PHE A 294 -11.28 -2.12 14.01
CA PHE A 294 -9.86 -1.95 13.64
C PHE A 294 -8.96 -2.94 14.37
N THR A 295 -9.32 -3.32 15.60
CA THR A 295 -8.60 -4.37 16.31
C THR A 295 -8.69 -5.70 15.57
N ASP A 296 -9.89 -6.11 15.18
CA ASP A 296 -10.13 -7.37 14.48
C ASP A 296 -9.39 -7.42 13.14
N LEU A 297 -9.56 -6.40 12.30
CA LEU A 297 -8.95 -6.31 10.98
C LEU A 297 -7.42 -6.18 11.05
N GLY A 298 -6.90 -5.40 12.00
CA GLY A 298 -5.47 -5.19 12.19
C GLY A 298 -4.72 -6.43 12.69
N GLN A 299 -5.38 -7.31 13.45
CA GLN A 299 -4.78 -8.55 13.96
C GLN A 299 -4.61 -9.61 12.88
N ASN A 300 -5.50 -9.64 11.89
CA ASN A 300 -5.55 -10.68 10.85
C ASN A 300 -5.67 -10.06 9.45
N ALA A 301 -4.85 -9.03 9.19
CA ALA A 301 -4.94 -8.22 7.97
C ALA A 301 -4.76 -9.04 6.68
N LEU A 302 -3.93 -10.08 6.70
CA LEU A 302 -3.72 -10.92 5.51
C LEU A 302 -4.95 -11.80 5.23
N ALA A 303 -5.56 -12.40 6.26
CA ALA A 303 -6.81 -13.13 6.08
C ALA A 303 -7.94 -12.20 5.62
N ALA A 304 -8.01 -10.99 6.19
CA ALA A 304 -8.96 -9.96 5.77
C ALA A 304 -8.80 -9.62 4.28
N TYR A 305 -7.56 -9.49 3.79
CA TYR A 305 -7.27 -9.26 2.38
C TYR A 305 -7.84 -10.35 1.47
N PHE A 306 -7.61 -11.63 1.79
CA PHE A 306 -8.11 -12.73 0.97
C PHE A 306 -9.63 -12.87 1.02
N ILE A 307 -10.21 -12.75 2.22
CA ILE A 307 -11.67 -12.86 2.41
C ILE A 307 -12.39 -11.79 1.60
N HIS A 308 -11.93 -10.53 1.67
CA HIS A 308 -12.60 -9.45 0.93
C HIS A 308 -12.48 -9.64 -0.59
N MET A 309 -11.33 -10.13 -1.10
CA MET A 309 -11.15 -10.40 -2.53
C MET A 309 -12.12 -11.49 -3.02
N VAL A 310 -12.29 -12.56 -2.25
CA VAL A 310 -13.28 -13.61 -2.56
C VAL A 310 -14.68 -13.04 -2.56
N LEU A 311 -15.07 -12.30 -1.52
CA LEU A 311 -16.39 -11.70 -1.43
C LEU A 311 -16.63 -10.64 -2.51
N MET A 312 -15.61 -9.85 -2.88
CA MET A 312 -15.69 -8.90 -3.97
C MET A 312 -15.98 -9.61 -5.31
N GLY A 313 -15.32 -10.75 -5.56
CA GLY A 313 -15.60 -11.60 -6.71
C GLY A 313 -17.05 -12.11 -6.71
N LEU A 314 -17.50 -12.67 -5.60
CA LEU A 314 -18.87 -13.21 -5.47
C LEU A 314 -19.94 -12.13 -5.63
N LEU A 315 -19.82 -11.02 -4.93
CA LEU A 315 -20.74 -9.89 -5.02
C LEU A 315 -20.75 -9.25 -6.42
N GLY A 316 -19.65 -9.42 -7.15
CA GLY A 316 -19.53 -9.00 -8.53
C GLY A 316 -20.53 -9.63 -9.49
N HIS A 317 -21.02 -10.80 -9.19
CA HIS A 317 -22.00 -11.49 -10.02
C HIS A 317 -23.44 -10.99 -9.80
N VAL A 318 -23.71 -10.34 -8.67
CA VAL A 318 -25.07 -9.86 -8.32
C VAL A 318 -25.22 -8.34 -8.36
N GLY A 319 -24.10 -7.60 -8.49
CA GLY A 319 -24.09 -6.14 -8.52
C GLY A 319 -23.79 -5.59 -9.92
N PRO A 320 -24.77 -5.10 -10.69
CA PRO A 320 -24.51 -4.43 -11.96
C PRO A 320 -23.70 -3.15 -11.72
N LYS A 321 -22.77 -2.83 -12.65
CA LYS A 321 -21.85 -1.71 -12.49
C LYS A 321 -22.52 -0.33 -12.53
N ASP A 322 -23.60 -0.23 -13.28
CA ASP A 322 -24.44 0.96 -13.47
C ASP A 322 -25.53 1.11 -12.39
N ALA A 323 -25.47 0.30 -11.33
CA ALA A 323 -26.44 0.36 -10.24
C ALA A 323 -26.47 1.76 -9.57
N PRO A 324 -27.65 2.23 -9.12
CA PRO A 324 -27.76 3.50 -8.41
C PRO A 324 -26.98 3.48 -7.09
N LEU A 325 -26.54 4.65 -6.64
CA LEU A 325 -25.67 4.79 -5.47
C LEU A 325 -26.19 4.08 -4.21
N TRP A 326 -27.49 4.15 -3.93
CA TRP A 326 -28.07 3.48 -2.76
C TRP A 326 -27.87 1.97 -2.81
N TYR A 327 -28.01 1.35 -3.99
CA TYR A 327 -27.80 -0.10 -4.18
C TYR A 327 -26.30 -0.43 -4.03
N ALA A 328 -25.44 0.35 -4.68
CA ALA A 328 -23.98 0.22 -4.58
C ALA A 328 -23.51 0.28 -3.12
N VAL A 329 -24.00 1.26 -2.35
CA VAL A 329 -23.68 1.42 -0.92
C VAL A 329 -24.19 0.25 -0.11
N THR A 330 -25.42 -0.20 -0.34
CA THR A 330 -26.02 -1.33 0.41
C THR A 330 -25.25 -2.61 0.19
N LEU A 331 -24.94 -2.95 -1.07
CA LEU A 331 -24.20 -4.18 -1.38
C LEU A 331 -22.74 -4.11 -0.93
N SER A 332 -22.10 -2.95 -1.05
CA SER A 332 -20.75 -2.71 -0.52
C SER A 332 -20.70 -2.82 1.00
N ALA A 333 -21.69 -2.29 1.71
CA ALA A 333 -21.81 -2.43 3.15
C ALA A 333 -22.00 -3.91 3.55
N ALA A 334 -22.84 -4.66 2.84
CA ALA A 334 -23.00 -6.09 3.06
C ALA A 334 -21.66 -6.83 2.90
N GLY A 335 -20.92 -6.59 1.81
CA GLY A 335 -19.59 -7.16 1.58
C GLY A 335 -18.59 -6.79 2.68
N PHE A 336 -18.59 -5.53 3.10
CA PHE A 336 -17.74 -5.03 4.17
C PHE A 336 -18.02 -5.76 5.50
N PHE A 337 -19.27 -5.80 5.93
CA PHE A 337 -19.62 -6.42 7.21
C PHE A 337 -19.50 -7.94 7.20
N LEU A 338 -19.75 -8.59 6.07
CA LEU A 338 -19.49 -10.03 5.91
C LEU A 338 -17.99 -10.33 6.00
N SER A 339 -17.14 -9.52 5.35
CA SER A 339 -15.68 -9.64 5.44
C SER A 339 -15.20 -9.46 6.89
N TRP A 340 -15.66 -8.41 7.56
CA TRP A 340 -15.32 -8.18 8.97
C TRP A 340 -15.83 -9.29 9.88
N GLY A 341 -17.07 -9.75 9.71
CA GLY A 341 -17.66 -10.83 10.49
C GLY A 341 -16.84 -12.12 10.37
N ALA A 342 -16.42 -12.47 9.15
CA ALA A 342 -15.55 -13.63 8.90
C ALA A 342 -14.19 -13.48 9.60
N VAL A 343 -13.56 -12.32 9.51
CA VAL A 343 -12.27 -12.04 10.19
C VAL A 343 -12.44 -12.11 11.72
N ARG A 344 -13.51 -11.52 12.27
CA ARG A 344 -13.83 -11.58 13.69
C ARG A 344 -14.06 -13.02 14.17
N TRP A 345 -14.73 -13.84 13.37
CA TRP A 345 -14.92 -15.26 13.65
C TRP A 345 -13.58 -16.02 13.69
N LEU A 346 -12.67 -15.78 12.74
CA LEU A 346 -11.31 -16.34 12.75
C LEU A 346 -10.54 -15.92 14.01
N ASN A 347 -10.61 -14.63 14.38
CA ASN A 347 -9.91 -14.10 15.56
C ASN A 347 -10.45 -14.74 16.85
N ALA A 348 -11.77 -14.90 16.97
CA ALA A 348 -12.41 -15.56 18.12
C ALA A 348 -11.92 -17.02 18.30
N ARG A 349 -11.60 -17.68 17.17
CA ARG A 349 -11.04 -19.03 17.15
C ARG A 349 -9.51 -19.08 17.19
N ARG A 350 -8.84 -17.92 17.34
CA ARG A 350 -7.38 -17.76 17.33
C ARG A 350 -6.70 -18.28 16.05
N LEU A 351 -7.43 -18.24 14.94
CA LEU A 351 -6.91 -18.62 13.61
C LEU A 351 -6.33 -17.38 12.94
N PHE A 352 -5.00 -17.25 12.96
CA PHE A 352 -4.28 -16.13 12.37
C PHE A 352 -3.49 -16.59 11.15
N LEU A 353 -3.71 -15.95 10.01
CA LEU A 353 -2.91 -16.18 8.81
C LEU A 353 -1.61 -15.36 8.91
N ARG A 354 -0.47 -16.05 9.02
CA ARG A 354 0.87 -15.45 9.15
C ARG A 354 1.81 -16.06 8.12
N LEU A 355 2.63 -15.21 7.48
CA LEU A 355 3.70 -15.60 6.58
C LEU A 355 5.06 -15.26 7.17
#